data_dcf367a64d6d9a9e78a72c379f4f535b
#
_entry.id   dcf367a64d6d9a9e78a72c379f4f535b
#
_cell.length_a   1.000
_cell.length_b   1.000
_cell.length_c   1.000
_cell.angle_alpha   90.00
_cell.angle_beta   90.00
_cell.angle_gamma   90.00
#
_symmetry.space_group_name_H-M   'P 1'
#
loop_
_entity.id
_entity.type
_entity.pdbx_description
1 polymer ?
#
loop_
_entity_poly.entity_id
_entity_poly.type
_entity_poly.pdbx_seq_one_letter_code
_entity_poly.pdbx_strand_id
1 'polypeptide(L)'
;MQVGGVPAQLIECRTRDELLQAAFATWQTGEDWLVLGGGSNIVVADEVPDLHVIRVLTEGIEVVAETADSVSIRVQAGHNWDALVAHAVACGWAGLEALSGIPGTVGAAPVQNIGAYGQEVATVIDCVEFLDYARYEVEILPARELGFGYRDSVFKQGRVGVITWVQFRLAKLGGFSQPVQFDQLATALGVQLGQAVELPQVRAQVLRLRATKGMVLDTTDRDTFSCGSFFTNPVVSARSARGIDAGCPRWESAHNDGQTVKLSAAWLIQHSGFGLGYRIPGSNAGLSSKHTLAITNRGGASATEVVELAALIQQRVANTFGINLIPEPNLIGF
;
A
#
# COMPACT_ATOMS: atom_id res chain seq x y z
N MET A 1 12.24 2.17 -1.95
CA MET A 1 13.15 3.00 -1.10
C MET A 1 14.62 2.81 -1.48
N GLN A 2 15.01 1.67 -2.03
CA GLN A 2 16.39 1.32 -2.41
C GLN A 2 17.35 1.32 -1.19
N VAL A 3 16.95 0.62 -0.15
CA VAL A 3 17.75 0.29 1.03
C VAL A 3 17.66 -1.21 1.27
N GLY A 4 18.56 -1.76 2.08
CA GLY A 4 18.60 -3.15 2.50
C GLY A 4 19.72 -3.94 1.90
N GLY A 5 20.05 -5.06 2.58
CA GLY A 5 21.13 -5.98 2.23
C GLY A 5 20.80 -6.92 1.07
N VAL A 6 21.77 -7.75 0.76
CA VAL A 6 21.67 -8.79 -0.27
C VAL A 6 21.19 -10.08 0.38
N PRO A 7 20.11 -10.71 -0.11
CA PRO A 7 19.63 -11.98 0.44
C PRO A 7 20.55 -13.14 0.06
N ALA A 8 20.44 -14.26 0.81
CA ALA A 8 21.13 -15.51 0.49
C ALA A 8 20.75 -16.01 -0.91
N GLN A 9 19.48 -15.94 -1.25
CA GLN A 9 18.96 -16.37 -2.54
C GLN A 9 17.84 -15.42 -3.03
N LEU A 10 17.83 -15.15 -4.33
CA LEU A 10 16.75 -14.46 -5.04
C LEU A 10 16.26 -15.38 -6.17
N ILE A 11 15.00 -15.83 -6.07
CA ILE A 11 14.34 -16.69 -7.06
C ILE A 11 13.30 -15.85 -7.79
N GLU A 12 13.50 -15.61 -9.08
CA GLU A 12 12.52 -14.90 -9.93
C GLU A 12 11.54 -15.88 -10.56
N CYS A 13 10.23 -15.72 -10.30
CA CYS A 13 9.17 -16.58 -10.79
C CYS A 13 8.31 -15.83 -11.80
N ARG A 14 8.30 -16.27 -13.04
CA ARG A 14 7.58 -15.64 -14.16
C ARG A 14 6.29 -16.38 -14.53
N THR A 15 6.12 -17.59 -14.04
CA THR A 15 4.91 -18.38 -14.20
C THR A 15 4.34 -18.80 -12.86
N ARG A 16 3.05 -19.13 -12.82
CA ARG A 16 2.40 -19.65 -11.62
C ARG A 16 3.08 -20.94 -11.11
N ASP A 17 3.45 -21.83 -12.01
CA ASP A 17 4.06 -23.11 -11.64
C ASP A 17 5.46 -22.92 -11.04
N GLU A 18 6.28 -22.04 -11.64
CA GLU A 18 7.58 -21.65 -11.03
C GLU A 18 7.39 -21.07 -9.63
N LEU A 19 6.35 -20.21 -9.45
CA LEU A 19 6.05 -19.59 -8.15
C LEU A 19 5.69 -20.64 -7.09
N LEU A 20 4.82 -21.59 -7.42
CA LEU A 20 4.46 -22.70 -6.52
C LEU A 20 5.67 -23.57 -6.20
N GLN A 21 6.47 -23.97 -7.21
CA GLN A 21 7.67 -24.78 -7.01
C GLN A 21 8.70 -24.07 -6.13
N ALA A 22 8.95 -22.78 -6.40
CA ALA A 22 9.88 -21.98 -5.59
C ALA A 22 9.42 -21.86 -4.14
N ALA A 23 8.12 -21.63 -3.91
CA ALA A 23 7.56 -21.56 -2.57
C ALA A 23 7.75 -22.88 -1.81
N PHE A 24 7.36 -24.01 -2.40
CA PHE A 24 7.53 -25.32 -1.77
C PHE A 24 9.00 -25.66 -1.49
N ALA A 25 9.90 -25.39 -2.45
CA ALA A 25 11.32 -25.64 -2.28
C ALA A 25 11.93 -24.78 -1.16
N THR A 26 11.61 -23.48 -1.14
CA THR A 26 12.09 -22.55 -0.12
C THR A 26 11.56 -22.93 1.27
N TRP A 27 10.28 -23.28 1.40
CA TRP A 27 9.70 -23.65 2.70
C TRP A 27 10.28 -24.95 3.31
N GLN A 28 10.81 -25.83 2.46
CA GLN A 28 11.47 -27.06 2.92
C GLN A 28 12.89 -26.82 3.49
N THR A 29 13.51 -25.67 3.22
CA THR A 29 14.84 -25.37 3.75
C THR A 29 14.82 -25.07 5.25
N GLY A 30 13.70 -24.54 5.76
CA GLY A 30 13.57 -24.03 7.13
C GLY A 30 14.25 -22.68 7.36
N GLU A 31 14.81 -22.05 6.32
CA GLU A 31 15.41 -20.72 6.36
C GLU A 31 14.35 -19.63 6.32
N ASP A 32 14.73 -18.40 6.68
CA ASP A 32 13.87 -17.22 6.57
C ASP A 32 13.55 -16.93 5.11
N TRP A 33 12.31 -16.58 4.84
CA TRP A 33 11.88 -16.31 3.48
C TRP A 33 10.93 -15.11 3.36
N LEU A 34 10.92 -14.52 2.18
CA LEU A 34 10.09 -13.37 1.82
C LEU A 34 9.51 -13.54 0.41
N VAL A 35 8.20 -13.34 0.27
CA VAL A 35 7.58 -13.14 -1.05
C VAL A 35 7.65 -11.66 -1.41
N LEU A 36 8.32 -11.37 -2.51
CA LEU A 36 8.59 -10.01 -2.97
C LEU A 36 7.81 -9.69 -4.26
N GLY A 37 6.92 -8.71 -4.19
CA GLY A 37 6.34 -8.07 -5.36
C GLY A 37 7.22 -6.91 -5.85
N GLY A 38 6.66 -5.70 -5.89
CA GLY A 38 7.39 -4.49 -6.30
C GLY A 38 8.32 -3.90 -5.22
N GLY A 39 8.38 -4.45 -4.00
CA GLY A 39 9.20 -3.92 -2.91
C GLY A 39 8.80 -2.51 -2.44
N SER A 40 7.57 -2.09 -2.73
CA SER A 40 7.14 -0.70 -2.49
C SER A 40 6.69 -0.42 -1.05
N ASN A 41 6.47 -1.47 -0.24
CA ASN A 41 5.99 -1.36 1.14
C ASN A 41 6.79 -2.24 2.12
N ILE A 42 8.09 -2.36 1.90
CA ILE A 42 9.01 -3.08 2.79
C ILE A 42 10.26 -2.25 3.06
N VAL A 43 10.86 -2.47 4.22
CA VAL A 43 12.23 -2.05 4.55
C VAL A 43 12.98 -3.31 4.98
N VAL A 44 13.98 -3.70 4.22
CA VAL A 44 14.81 -4.87 4.50
C VAL A 44 16.05 -4.39 5.24
N ALA A 45 16.46 -5.09 6.30
CA ALA A 45 17.68 -4.77 7.06
C ALA A 45 18.94 -4.78 6.17
N ASP A 46 19.96 -4.08 6.62
CA ASP A 46 21.23 -3.95 5.86
C ASP A 46 22.01 -5.28 5.79
N GLU A 47 21.75 -6.21 6.72
CA GLU A 47 22.32 -7.56 6.74
C GLU A 47 21.20 -8.59 6.85
N VAL A 48 21.06 -9.44 5.83
CA VAL A 48 20.05 -10.52 5.75
C VAL A 48 20.66 -11.77 5.08
N PRO A 49 21.75 -12.32 5.66
CA PRO A 49 22.55 -13.37 5.04
C PRO A 49 21.78 -14.69 4.80
N ASP A 50 20.73 -14.96 5.60
CA ASP A 50 19.97 -16.21 5.55
C ASP A 50 18.61 -16.06 4.86
N LEU A 51 18.29 -14.84 4.36
CA LEU A 51 16.99 -14.55 3.75
C LEU A 51 16.88 -15.12 2.33
N HIS A 52 15.87 -15.94 2.09
CA HIS A 52 15.49 -16.42 0.75
C HIS A 52 14.34 -15.56 0.21
N VAL A 53 14.50 -14.98 -0.96
CA VAL A 53 13.49 -14.08 -1.57
C VAL A 53 12.89 -14.74 -2.81
N ILE A 54 11.57 -14.89 -2.81
CA ILE A 54 10.77 -15.34 -3.96
C ILE A 54 10.17 -14.11 -4.60
N ARG A 55 10.74 -13.69 -5.73
CA ARG A 55 10.28 -12.52 -6.48
C ARG A 55 9.19 -12.89 -7.47
N VAL A 56 8.02 -12.32 -7.30
CA VAL A 56 6.84 -12.60 -8.13
C VAL A 56 6.85 -11.68 -9.34
N LEU A 57 7.05 -12.27 -10.54
CA LEU A 57 7.11 -11.60 -11.84
C LEU A 57 6.08 -12.17 -12.83
N THR A 58 5.05 -12.85 -12.33
CA THR A 58 3.97 -13.38 -13.16
C THR A 58 3.15 -12.24 -13.74
N GLU A 59 2.83 -12.28 -15.04
CA GLU A 59 2.09 -11.23 -15.72
C GLU A 59 0.90 -11.78 -16.50
N GLY A 60 -0.14 -10.98 -16.63
CA GLY A 60 -1.32 -11.29 -17.43
C GLY A 60 -2.62 -10.79 -16.82
N ILE A 61 -3.55 -10.42 -17.69
CA ILE A 61 -4.94 -10.06 -17.38
C ILE A 61 -5.82 -10.96 -18.25
N GLU A 62 -6.76 -11.65 -17.62
CA GLU A 62 -7.75 -12.51 -18.28
C GLU A 62 -9.16 -12.02 -17.94
N VAL A 63 -10.01 -11.82 -18.95
CA VAL A 63 -11.44 -11.58 -18.73
C VAL A 63 -12.11 -12.93 -18.52
N VAL A 64 -12.61 -13.18 -17.31
CA VAL A 64 -13.25 -14.46 -16.93
C VAL A 64 -14.76 -14.44 -17.08
N ALA A 65 -15.37 -13.26 -16.96
CA ALA A 65 -16.80 -13.06 -17.20
C ALA A 65 -17.10 -11.60 -17.54
N GLU A 66 -18.10 -11.36 -18.35
CA GLU A 66 -18.54 -10.01 -18.71
C GLU A 66 -20.06 -9.96 -18.83
N THR A 67 -20.66 -8.89 -18.31
CA THR A 67 -22.09 -8.57 -18.40
C THR A 67 -22.26 -7.15 -18.99
N ALA A 68 -23.51 -6.69 -19.08
CA ALA A 68 -23.79 -5.31 -19.47
C ALA A 68 -23.19 -4.30 -18.48
N ASP A 69 -23.23 -4.61 -17.16
CA ASP A 69 -22.94 -3.67 -16.07
C ASP A 69 -21.60 -3.93 -15.38
N SER A 70 -20.94 -5.06 -15.63
CA SER A 70 -19.69 -5.42 -14.96
C SER A 70 -18.81 -6.33 -15.80
N VAL A 71 -17.52 -6.34 -15.45
CA VAL A 71 -16.53 -7.29 -15.95
C VAL A 71 -15.79 -7.92 -14.78
N SER A 72 -15.59 -9.24 -14.83
CA SER A 72 -14.72 -9.95 -13.90
C SER A 72 -13.41 -10.30 -14.61
N ILE A 73 -12.31 -9.86 -14.03
CA ILE A 73 -10.97 -10.10 -14.56
C ILE A 73 -10.13 -10.84 -13.54
N ARG A 74 -9.30 -11.77 -14.00
CA ARG A 74 -8.26 -12.43 -13.21
C ARG A 74 -6.91 -11.86 -13.61
N VAL A 75 -6.12 -11.43 -12.63
CA VAL A 75 -4.84 -10.78 -12.87
C VAL A 75 -3.74 -11.47 -12.08
N GLN A 76 -2.63 -11.78 -12.75
CA GLN A 76 -1.48 -12.44 -12.15
C GLN A 76 -0.85 -11.57 -11.05
N ALA A 77 -0.36 -12.20 -9.97
CA ALA A 77 0.11 -11.51 -8.77
C ALA A 77 1.30 -10.57 -9.01
N GLY A 78 2.18 -10.89 -9.95
CA GLY A 78 3.34 -10.06 -10.30
C GLY A 78 3.03 -8.91 -11.26
N HIS A 79 1.81 -8.87 -11.82
CA HIS A 79 1.42 -7.80 -12.75
C HIS A 79 1.52 -6.42 -12.07
N ASN A 80 2.06 -5.43 -12.79
CA ASN A 80 2.22 -4.08 -12.26
C ASN A 80 0.85 -3.46 -11.92
N TRP A 81 0.70 -2.94 -10.70
CA TRP A 81 -0.56 -2.38 -10.24
C TRP A 81 -1.05 -1.19 -11.08
N ASP A 82 -0.18 -0.21 -11.34
CA ASP A 82 -0.61 0.97 -12.10
C ASP A 82 -0.86 0.68 -13.59
N ALA A 83 -0.21 -0.35 -14.13
CA ALA A 83 -0.50 -0.85 -15.47
C ALA A 83 -1.91 -1.48 -15.53
N LEU A 84 -2.32 -2.25 -14.51
CA LEU A 84 -3.69 -2.75 -14.39
C LEU A 84 -4.69 -1.59 -14.32
N VAL A 85 -4.44 -0.58 -13.48
CA VAL A 85 -5.34 0.58 -13.37
C VAL A 85 -5.45 1.33 -14.70
N ALA A 86 -4.33 1.54 -15.40
CA ALA A 86 -4.31 2.16 -16.72
C ALA A 86 -5.12 1.36 -17.75
N HIS A 87 -4.97 0.04 -17.75
CA HIS A 87 -5.73 -0.88 -18.61
C HIS A 87 -7.24 -0.79 -18.32
N ALA A 88 -7.63 -0.86 -17.05
CA ALA A 88 -9.04 -0.76 -16.65
C ALA A 88 -9.67 0.57 -17.10
N VAL A 89 -8.97 1.69 -16.89
CA VAL A 89 -9.40 3.02 -17.34
C VAL A 89 -9.57 3.05 -18.87
N ALA A 90 -8.62 2.51 -19.62
CA ALA A 90 -8.67 2.47 -21.08
C ALA A 90 -9.82 1.62 -21.61
N CYS A 91 -10.20 0.55 -20.89
CA CYS A 91 -11.35 -0.30 -21.19
C CYS A 91 -12.69 0.27 -20.71
N GLY A 92 -12.70 1.40 -20.00
CA GLY A 92 -13.93 2.00 -19.46
C GLY A 92 -14.46 1.26 -18.21
N TRP A 93 -13.59 0.53 -17.48
CA TRP A 93 -13.94 -0.24 -16.28
C TRP A 93 -13.63 0.58 -15.02
N ALA A 94 -14.67 0.85 -14.24
CA ALA A 94 -14.59 1.67 -13.04
C ALA A 94 -14.35 0.85 -11.76
N GLY A 95 -13.72 1.48 -10.77
CA GLY A 95 -13.50 0.92 -9.43
C GLY A 95 -12.03 0.89 -9.00
N LEU A 96 -11.08 1.20 -9.89
CA LEU A 96 -9.63 1.26 -9.59
C LEU A 96 -9.03 2.66 -9.84
N GLU A 97 -9.74 3.57 -10.45
CA GLU A 97 -9.23 4.84 -10.97
C GLU A 97 -8.59 5.74 -9.92
N ALA A 98 -9.13 5.77 -8.68
CA ALA A 98 -8.54 6.57 -7.60
C ALA A 98 -7.28 5.91 -7.00
N LEU A 99 -7.01 4.64 -7.32
CA LEU A 99 -5.81 3.91 -6.91
C LEU A 99 -4.65 4.05 -7.91
N SER A 100 -4.79 4.96 -8.89
CA SER A 100 -3.76 5.26 -9.90
C SER A 100 -2.44 5.70 -9.27
N GLY A 101 -1.33 5.22 -9.84
CA GLY A 101 0.02 5.60 -9.40
C GLY A 101 0.47 5.00 -8.08
N ILE A 102 -0.30 4.09 -7.46
CA ILE A 102 0.20 3.30 -6.32
C ILE A 102 1.25 2.33 -6.87
N PRO A 103 2.48 2.33 -6.34
CA PRO A 103 3.52 1.42 -6.79
C PRO A 103 3.29 0.01 -6.23
N GLY A 104 3.83 -1.00 -6.90
CA GLY A 104 3.77 -2.39 -6.46
C GLY A 104 3.12 -3.31 -7.47
N THR A 105 2.69 -4.48 -7.01
CA THR A 105 2.10 -5.54 -7.84
C THR A 105 0.71 -5.92 -7.35
N VAL A 106 -0.05 -6.56 -8.23
CA VAL A 106 -1.45 -6.97 -7.98
C VAL A 106 -1.56 -7.88 -6.77
N GLY A 107 -0.67 -8.88 -6.61
CA GLY A 107 -0.71 -9.80 -5.47
C GLY A 107 -0.36 -9.14 -4.12
N ALA A 108 0.34 -8.00 -4.14
CA ALA A 108 0.63 -7.24 -2.93
C ALA A 108 -0.55 -6.33 -2.50
N ALA A 109 -1.43 -5.99 -3.43
CA ALA A 109 -2.53 -5.05 -3.18
C ALA A 109 -3.51 -5.49 -2.08
N PRO A 110 -3.99 -6.77 -2.02
CA PRO A 110 -4.88 -7.22 -0.96
C PRO A 110 -4.21 -7.37 0.40
N VAL A 111 -2.87 -7.52 0.47
CA VAL A 111 -2.16 -7.79 1.74
C VAL A 111 -2.45 -6.73 2.79
N GLN A 112 -2.45 -5.46 2.41
CA GLN A 112 -2.78 -4.36 3.30
C GLN A 112 -4.00 -3.55 2.85
N ASN A 113 -4.86 -4.14 2.02
CA ASN A 113 -6.03 -3.44 1.49
C ASN A 113 -5.65 -2.04 0.99
N ILE A 114 -4.87 -1.96 -0.10
CA ILE A 114 -4.41 -0.66 -0.61
C ILE A 114 -5.59 0.26 -0.88
N GLY A 115 -5.43 1.54 -0.56
CA GLY A 115 -6.49 2.52 -0.73
C GLY A 115 -5.96 3.95 -0.86
N ALA A 116 -6.64 4.75 -1.64
CA ALA A 116 -6.36 6.17 -1.83
C ALA A 116 -7.63 6.90 -2.28
N TYR A 117 -7.74 8.17 -1.91
CA TYR A 117 -8.80 9.09 -2.36
C TYR A 117 -10.23 8.52 -2.24
N GLY A 118 -10.50 7.78 -1.15
CA GLY A 118 -11.82 7.22 -0.86
C GLY A 118 -12.13 5.87 -1.50
N GLN A 119 -11.23 5.32 -2.33
CA GLN A 119 -11.32 3.94 -2.83
C GLN A 119 -10.39 3.01 -2.05
N GLU A 120 -10.80 1.76 -1.89
CA GLU A 120 -10.00 0.66 -1.36
C GLU A 120 -10.14 -0.56 -2.29
N VAL A 121 -9.07 -1.33 -2.45
CA VAL A 121 -9.06 -2.48 -3.35
C VAL A 121 -10.06 -3.58 -2.92
N ALA A 122 -10.34 -3.68 -1.63
CA ALA A 122 -11.34 -4.59 -1.08
C ALA A 122 -12.72 -4.47 -1.74
N THR A 123 -13.08 -3.26 -2.21
CA THR A 123 -14.42 -3.01 -2.78
C THR A 123 -14.64 -3.68 -4.14
N VAL A 124 -13.56 -4.10 -4.79
CA VAL A 124 -13.59 -4.68 -6.15
C VAL A 124 -12.97 -6.07 -6.23
N ILE A 125 -12.38 -6.61 -5.16
CA ILE A 125 -11.87 -7.98 -5.13
C ILE A 125 -13.04 -8.96 -4.98
N ASP A 126 -13.10 -9.96 -5.86
CA ASP A 126 -14.00 -11.12 -5.72
C ASP A 126 -13.35 -12.24 -4.90
N CYS A 127 -12.13 -12.62 -5.26
CA CYS A 127 -11.36 -13.67 -4.59
C CYS A 127 -9.87 -13.57 -4.94
N VAL A 128 -9.06 -14.33 -4.23
CA VAL A 128 -7.63 -14.55 -4.53
C VAL A 128 -7.33 -16.04 -4.59
N GLU A 129 -6.38 -16.46 -5.41
CA GLU A 129 -5.76 -17.77 -5.27
C GLU A 129 -4.56 -17.64 -4.34
N PHE A 130 -4.54 -18.46 -3.32
CA PHE A 130 -3.56 -18.42 -2.25
C PHE A 130 -2.96 -19.81 -1.99
N LEU A 131 -1.64 -19.90 -2.03
CA LEU A 131 -0.91 -21.04 -1.54
C LEU A 131 -0.64 -20.84 -0.06
N ASP A 132 -1.31 -21.63 0.80
CA ASP A 132 -1.23 -21.50 2.25
C ASP A 132 0.02 -22.23 2.78
N TYR A 133 0.87 -21.50 3.52
CA TYR A 133 2.10 -22.04 4.09
C TYR A 133 1.83 -23.13 5.15
N ALA A 134 0.80 -22.97 5.97
CA ALA A 134 0.53 -23.92 7.04
C ALA A 134 -0.06 -25.25 6.53
N ARG A 135 -0.78 -25.21 5.40
CA ARG A 135 -1.47 -26.37 4.83
C ARG A 135 -0.73 -27.00 3.65
N TYR A 136 0.17 -26.26 3.02
CA TYR A 136 0.83 -26.66 1.74
C TYR A 136 -0.18 -26.90 0.61
N GLU A 137 -1.28 -26.19 0.62
CA GLU A 137 -2.39 -26.32 -0.35
C GLU A 137 -2.70 -24.99 -1.02
N VAL A 138 -3.13 -25.09 -2.28
CA VAL A 138 -3.66 -23.96 -3.04
C VAL A 138 -5.17 -23.89 -2.85
N GLU A 139 -5.67 -22.75 -2.44
CA GLU A 139 -7.10 -22.51 -2.22
C GLU A 139 -7.56 -21.19 -2.86
N ILE A 140 -8.86 -21.10 -3.14
CA ILE A 140 -9.51 -19.88 -3.58
C ILE A 140 -10.18 -19.24 -2.37
N LEU A 141 -9.70 -18.07 -1.95
CA LEU A 141 -10.25 -17.32 -0.84
C LEU A 141 -11.18 -16.22 -1.35
N PRO A 142 -12.49 -16.29 -1.10
CA PRO A 142 -13.41 -15.23 -1.46
C PRO A 142 -13.18 -13.98 -0.60
N ALA A 143 -13.50 -12.79 -1.12
CA ALA A 143 -13.24 -11.51 -0.46
C ALA A 143 -13.77 -11.44 0.98
N ARG A 144 -14.93 -12.08 1.28
CA ARG A 144 -15.50 -12.12 2.64
C ARG A 144 -14.60 -12.83 3.68
N GLU A 145 -13.67 -13.68 3.23
CA GLU A 145 -12.73 -14.41 4.09
C GLU A 145 -11.38 -13.70 4.24
N LEU A 146 -11.16 -12.61 3.50
CA LEU A 146 -9.91 -11.86 3.53
C LEU A 146 -9.81 -10.87 4.71
N GLY A 147 -10.89 -10.69 5.50
CA GLY A 147 -10.87 -9.89 6.73
C GLY A 147 -10.43 -8.45 6.51
N PHE A 148 -10.79 -7.85 5.38
CA PHE A 148 -10.35 -6.51 5.03
C PHE A 148 -10.77 -5.45 6.04
N GLY A 149 -9.82 -4.62 6.43
CA GLY A 149 -9.99 -3.45 7.25
C GLY A 149 -9.13 -2.29 6.73
N TYR A 150 -9.08 -1.19 7.50
CA TYR A 150 -8.22 -0.06 7.16
C TYR A 150 -6.75 -0.45 7.23
N ARG A 151 -6.09 -0.58 6.08
CA ARG A 151 -4.71 -1.08 5.93
C ARG A 151 -4.49 -2.44 6.57
N ASP A 152 -5.49 -3.31 6.49
CA ASP A 152 -5.49 -4.61 7.16
C ASP A 152 -6.15 -5.70 6.31
N SER A 153 -5.73 -6.95 6.54
CA SER A 153 -6.28 -8.19 5.98
C SER A 153 -5.81 -9.38 6.80
N VAL A 154 -6.38 -10.57 6.56
CA VAL A 154 -5.91 -11.82 7.17
C VAL A 154 -4.42 -12.08 6.91
N PHE A 155 -3.87 -11.65 5.77
CA PHE A 155 -2.46 -11.79 5.44
C PHE A 155 -1.58 -10.92 6.34
N LYS A 156 -1.99 -9.69 6.61
CA LYS A 156 -1.29 -8.78 7.52
C LYS A 156 -1.43 -9.23 8.98
N GLN A 157 -2.52 -9.94 9.31
CA GLN A 157 -2.78 -10.53 10.61
C GLN A 157 -2.06 -11.87 10.84
N GLY A 158 -1.24 -12.32 9.90
CA GLY A 158 -0.37 -13.49 10.08
C GLY A 158 -0.76 -14.73 9.30
N ARG A 159 -1.70 -14.67 8.36
CA ARG A 159 -1.90 -15.77 7.41
C ARG A 159 -0.81 -15.74 6.35
N VAL A 160 0.14 -16.64 6.50
CA VAL A 160 1.38 -16.67 5.72
C VAL A 160 1.22 -17.55 4.47
N GLY A 161 1.75 -17.09 3.34
CA GLY A 161 1.70 -17.85 2.08
C GLY A 161 1.95 -16.97 0.86
N VAL A 162 1.48 -17.40 -0.31
CA VAL A 162 1.71 -16.75 -1.59
C VAL A 162 0.40 -16.53 -2.34
N ILE A 163 0.09 -15.28 -2.67
CA ILE A 163 -0.99 -14.96 -3.62
C ILE A 163 -0.43 -15.16 -5.03
N THR A 164 -1.10 -15.95 -5.85
CA THR A 164 -0.68 -16.26 -7.23
C THR A 164 -1.44 -15.45 -8.27
N TRP A 165 -2.70 -15.12 -8.00
CA TRP A 165 -3.51 -14.19 -8.78
C TRP A 165 -4.65 -13.59 -7.93
N VAL A 166 -5.21 -12.50 -8.40
CA VAL A 166 -6.37 -11.81 -7.81
C VAL A 166 -7.46 -11.67 -8.86
N GLN A 167 -8.70 -11.97 -8.48
CA GLN A 167 -9.87 -11.74 -9.32
C GLN A 167 -10.61 -10.48 -8.86
N PHE A 168 -10.88 -9.60 -9.81
CA PHE A 168 -11.58 -8.34 -9.58
C PHE A 168 -12.92 -8.35 -10.31
N ARG A 169 -13.91 -7.65 -9.74
CA ARG A 169 -15.15 -7.30 -10.40
C ARG A 169 -15.24 -5.78 -10.54
N LEU A 170 -15.14 -5.30 -11.77
CA LEU A 170 -15.14 -3.87 -12.08
C LEU A 170 -16.47 -3.49 -12.73
N ALA A 171 -16.94 -2.27 -12.47
CA ALA A 171 -18.20 -1.78 -13.00
C ALA A 171 -18.01 -1.19 -14.42
N LYS A 172 -19.02 -1.35 -15.27
CA LYS A 172 -19.12 -0.72 -16.60
C LYS A 172 -20.11 0.44 -16.52
N LEU A 173 -19.60 1.64 -16.27
CA LEU A 173 -20.41 2.85 -16.04
C LEU A 173 -20.36 3.82 -17.24
N GLY A 174 -20.24 3.29 -18.47
CA GLY A 174 -20.20 4.12 -19.68
C GLY A 174 -18.94 5.02 -19.76
N GLY A 175 -17.82 4.61 -19.14
CA GLY A 175 -16.58 5.38 -19.13
C GLY A 175 -16.47 6.39 -17.97
N PHE A 176 -17.46 6.43 -17.08
CA PHE A 176 -17.45 7.25 -15.87
C PHE A 176 -16.95 6.48 -14.65
N SER A 177 -16.40 7.22 -13.69
CA SER A 177 -15.92 6.70 -12.41
C SER A 177 -17.07 6.30 -11.48
N GLN A 178 -16.75 5.58 -10.43
CA GLN A 178 -17.59 5.60 -9.23
C GLN A 178 -17.74 7.05 -8.71
N PRO A 179 -18.82 7.37 -7.96
CA PRO A 179 -18.98 8.69 -7.35
C PRO A 179 -17.77 9.08 -6.53
N VAL A 180 -17.22 10.27 -6.76
CA VAL A 180 -16.05 10.79 -6.03
C VAL A 180 -16.41 11.02 -4.56
N GLN A 181 -15.71 10.34 -3.63
CA GLN A 181 -15.99 10.34 -2.19
C GLN A 181 -14.95 11.10 -1.36
N PHE A 182 -13.96 11.73 -1.98
CA PHE A 182 -12.85 12.36 -1.27
C PHE A 182 -12.72 13.84 -1.63
N ASP A 183 -12.84 14.74 -0.63
CA ASP A 183 -12.88 16.19 -0.81
C ASP A 183 -11.71 16.74 -1.63
N GLN A 184 -10.47 16.31 -1.34
CA GLN A 184 -9.29 16.78 -2.07
C GLN A 184 -9.36 16.44 -3.56
N LEU A 185 -9.89 15.23 -3.89
CA LEU A 185 -10.05 14.81 -5.28
C LEU A 185 -11.20 15.56 -5.96
N ALA A 186 -12.34 15.72 -5.26
CA ALA A 186 -13.48 16.48 -5.77
C ALA A 186 -13.10 17.93 -6.07
N THR A 187 -12.42 18.59 -5.13
CA THR A 187 -11.89 19.96 -5.32
C THR A 187 -10.95 20.04 -6.51
N ALA A 188 -10.03 19.08 -6.64
CA ALA A 188 -9.05 19.07 -7.72
C ALA A 188 -9.67 18.80 -9.10
N LEU A 189 -10.78 18.07 -9.14
CA LEU A 189 -11.58 17.82 -10.34
C LEU A 189 -12.57 18.96 -10.66
N GLY A 190 -12.81 19.88 -9.71
CA GLY A 190 -13.80 20.94 -9.85
C GLY A 190 -15.25 20.45 -9.80
N VAL A 191 -15.51 19.36 -9.05
CA VAL A 191 -16.83 18.72 -8.91
C VAL A 191 -17.26 18.65 -7.44
N GLN A 192 -18.55 18.37 -7.22
CA GLN A 192 -19.06 18.11 -5.87
C GLN A 192 -18.83 16.63 -5.48
N LEU A 193 -18.76 16.37 -4.18
CA LEU A 193 -18.78 15.00 -3.67
C LEU A 193 -20.02 14.24 -4.19
N GLY A 194 -19.83 12.97 -4.53
CA GLY A 194 -20.89 12.13 -5.07
C GLY A 194 -21.09 12.24 -6.59
N GLN A 195 -20.40 13.13 -7.28
CA GLN A 195 -20.43 13.20 -8.74
C GLN A 195 -19.50 12.17 -9.37
N ALA A 196 -19.95 11.57 -10.49
CA ALA A 196 -19.13 10.73 -11.35
C ALA A 196 -18.41 11.61 -12.39
N VAL A 197 -17.18 11.23 -12.74
CA VAL A 197 -16.31 11.95 -13.68
C VAL A 197 -15.73 10.95 -14.67
N GLU A 198 -15.38 11.36 -15.87
CA GLU A 198 -14.73 10.48 -16.85
C GLU A 198 -13.46 9.83 -16.26
N LEU A 199 -13.32 8.51 -16.42
CA LEU A 199 -12.22 7.72 -15.87
C LEU A 199 -10.83 8.29 -16.18
N PRO A 200 -10.52 8.71 -17.43
CA PRO A 200 -9.22 9.29 -17.74
C PRO A 200 -8.93 10.59 -16.98
N GLN A 201 -9.97 11.42 -16.73
CA GLN A 201 -9.82 12.68 -15.97
C GLN A 201 -9.52 12.39 -14.51
N VAL A 202 -10.23 11.43 -13.88
CA VAL A 202 -9.95 11.00 -12.50
C VAL A 202 -8.52 10.50 -12.38
N ARG A 203 -8.10 9.55 -13.25
CA ARG A 203 -6.74 9.02 -13.26
C ARG A 203 -5.69 10.12 -13.40
N ALA A 204 -5.85 11.01 -14.36
CA ALA A 204 -4.91 12.11 -14.58
C ALA A 204 -4.78 13.02 -13.34
N GLN A 205 -5.89 13.34 -12.69
CA GLN A 205 -5.90 14.20 -11.51
C GLN A 205 -5.30 13.49 -10.28
N VAL A 206 -5.59 12.20 -10.08
CA VAL A 206 -4.97 11.40 -9.02
C VAL A 206 -3.45 11.36 -9.19
N LEU A 207 -2.95 11.08 -10.39
CA LEU A 207 -1.52 11.08 -10.67
C LEU A 207 -0.87 12.43 -10.37
N ARG A 208 -1.51 13.55 -10.73
CA ARG A 208 -1.03 14.91 -10.39
C ARG A 208 -0.97 15.11 -8.88
N LEU A 209 -2.04 14.82 -8.15
CA LEU A 209 -2.09 14.95 -6.69
C LEU A 209 -1.02 14.08 -6.00
N ARG A 210 -0.79 12.88 -6.50
CA ARG A 210 0.25 12.00 -5.95
C ARG A 210 1.66 12.50 -6.27
N ALA A 211 1.89 13.00 -7.48
CA ALA A 211 3.19 13.57 -7.88
C ALA A 211 3.57 14.78 -7.02
N THR A 212 2.62 15.66 -6.66
CA THR A 212 2.91 16.79 -5.75
C THR A 212 3.36 16.36 -4.36
N LYS A 213 3.04 15.13 -3.96
CA LYS A 213 3.45 14.53 -2.67
C LYS A 213 4.69 13.62 -2.79
N GLY A 214 5.30 13.50 -3.98
CA GLY A 214 6.40 12.55 -4.23
C GLY A 214 5.97 11.07 -4.15
N MET A 215 4.70 10.76 -4.44
CA MET A 215 4.11 9.40 -4.32
C MET A 215 3.88 8.71 -5.67
N VAL A 216 4.39 9.23 -6.76
CA VAL A 216 4.52 8.57 -8.06
C VAL A 216 5.99 8.36 -8.31
N LEU A 217 6.40 7.13 -8.66
CA LEU A 217 7.81 6.81 -8.88
C LEU A 217 8.39 7.66 -10.00
N ASP A 218 9.44 8.39 -9.68
CA ASP A 218 10.26 9.17 -10.60
C ASP A 218 11.73 9.02 -10.19
N THR A 219 12.55 8.43 -11.04
CA THR A 219 13.97 8.16 -10.75
C THR A 219 14.80 9.44 -10.63
N THR A 220 14.29 10.57 -11.10
CA THR A 220 14.95 11.88 -11.02
C THR A 220 14.58 12.64 -9.73
N ASP A 221 13.52 12.22 -9.03
CA ASP A 221 13.02 12.86 -7.82
C ASP A 221 13.29 11.99 -6.58
N ARG A 222 14.20 12.42 -5.73
CA ARG A 222 14.56 11.71 -4.48
C ARG A 222 13.40 11.60 -3.49
N ASP A 223 12.40 12.44 -3.54
CA ASP A 223 11.21 12.33 -2.70
C ASP A 223 10.36 11.11 -3.00
N THR A 224 10.56 10.47 -4.16
CA THR A 224 9.86 9.24 -4.54
C THR A 224 10.53 7.96 -4.05
N PHE A 225 11.78 8.04 -3.53
CA PHE A 225 12.51 6.88 -2.98
C PHE A 225 12.03 6.58 -1.55
N SER A 226 10.77 6.22 -1.39
CA SER A 226 10.08 5.97 -0.13
C SER A 226 9.20 4.72 -0.20
N CYS A 227 8.57 4.35 0.90
CA CYS A 227 7.48 3.37 0.96
C CYS A 227 6.09 4.04 0.97
N GLY A 228 5.97 5.25 0.41
CA GLY A 228 4.77 6.07 0.58
C GLY A 228 4.67 6.62 2.01
N SER A 229 3.45 6.67 2.56
CA SER A 229 3.25 7.03 3.96
C SER A 229 3.87 5.97 4.86
N PHE A 230 4.84 6.38 5.69
CA PHE A 230 5.55 5.43 6.57
C PHE A 230 4.73 5.02 7.78
N PHE A 231 3.78 5.85 8.19
CA PHE A 231 2.89 5.56 9.32
C PHE A 231 1.43 5.61 8.88
N THR A 232 0.62 4.71 9.44
CA THR A 232 -0.83 4.76 9.30
C THR A 232 -1.41 5.92 10.10
N ASN A 233 -2.56 6.45 9.67
CA ASN A 233 -3.32 7.39 10.48
C ASN A 233 -3.85 6.67 11.73
N PRO A 234 -3.46 7.09 12.96
CA PRO A 234 -3.86 6.39 14.17
C PRO A 234 -5.38 6.49 14.42
N VAL A 235 -5.97 5.36 14.75
CA VAL A 235 -7.36 5.29 15.23
C VAL A 235 -7.33 5.23 16.74
N VAL A 236 -7.88 6.24 17.39
CA VAL A 236 -7.86 6.40 18.84
C VAL A 236 -9.27 6.52 19.40
N SER A 237 -9.43 6.31 20.71
CA SER A 237 -10.74 6.55 21.36
C SER A 237 -11.14 8.03 21.24
N ALA A 238 -12.45 8.30 21.16
CA ALA A 238 -12.96 9.68 21.16
C ALA A 238 -12.51 10.46 22.43
N ARG A 239 -12.24 9.76 23.54
CA ARG A 239 -11.67 10.35 24.75
C ARG A 239 -10.24 10.83 24.53
N SER A 240 -9.39 10.00 23.94
CA SER A 240 -7.98 10.37 23.63
C SER A 240 -7.92 11.50 22.60
N ALA A 241 -8.81 11.48 21.60
CA ALA A 241 -8.88 12.53 20.58
C ALA A 241 -9.26 13.92 21.15
N ARG A 242 -9.99 14.00 22.26
CA ARG A 242 -10.36 15.27 22.90
C ARG A 242 -9.16 16.06 23.44
N GLY A 243 -8.07 15.38 23.78
CA GLY A 243 -6.82 16.02 24.22
C GLY A 243 -5.96 16.56 23.09
N ILE A 244 -6.32 16.31 21.84
CA ILE A 244 -5.58 16.75 20.65
C ILE A 244 -6.20 18.06 20.14
N ASP A 245 -5.34 19.00 19.72
CA ASP A 245 -5.75 20.29 19.17
C ASP A 245 -6.83 20.12 18.06
N ALA A 246 -7.82 21.01 18.07
CA ALA A 246 -8.94 20.99 17.12
C ALA A 246 -8.49 21.18 15.66
N GLY A 247 -7.34 21.79 15.43
CA GLY A 247 -6.72 21.94 14.11
C GLY A 247 -6.17 20.63 13.52
N CYS A 248 -6.08 19.55 14.32
CA CYS A 248 -5.69 18.25 13.80
C CYS A 248 -6.81 17.69 12.90
N PRO A 249 -6.56 17.43 11.61
CA PRO A 249 -7.53 16.79 10.75
C PRO A 249 -7.93 15.42 11.33
N ARG A 250 -9.24 15.18 11.37
CA ARG A 250 -9.81 13.98 11.97
C ARG A 250 -11.00 13.49 11.17
N TRP A 251 -11.21 12.19 11.20
CA TRP A 251 -12.32 11.53 10.51
C TRP A 251 -12.99 10.55 11.47
N GLU A 252 -14.32 10.50 11.45
CA GLU A 252 -15.06 9.48 12.18
C GLU A 252 -14.71 8.09 11.61
N SER A 253 -14.49 7.12 12.48
CA SER A 253 -14.27 5.74 12.06
C SER A 253 -15.61 5.08 11.76
N ALA A 254 -15.79 4.58 10.54
CA ALA A 254 -17.02 3.96 10.09
C ALA A 254 -17.40 2.66 10.86
N HIS A 255 -16.52 2.15 11.73
CA HIS A 255 -16.67 0.82 12.32
C HIS A 255 -17.07 0.79 13.80
N ASN A 256 -17.24 1.94 14.47
CA ASN A 256 -17.55 1.97 15.92
C ASN A 256 -18.39 3.19 16.30
N ASP A 257 -19.68 3.20 16.14
CA ASP A 257 -20.70 4.05 16.78
C ASP A 257 -20.21 5.38 17.44
N GLY A 258 -19.31 6.12 16.78
CA GLY A 258 -18.73 7.35 17.31
C GLY A 258 -17.70 7.18 18.45
N GLN A 259 -17.29 5.96 18.79
CA GLN A 259 -16.34 5.72 19.90
C GLN A 259 -14.88 5.90 19.51
N THR A 260 -14.54 5.87 18.22
CA THR A 260 -13.18 6.04 17.73
C THR A 260 -13.08 7.14 16.67
N VAL A 261 -11.91 7.76 16.61
CA VAL A 261 -11.56 8.84 15.67
C VAL A 261 -10.23 8.53 15.04
N LYS A 262 -10.15 8.66 13.72
CA LYS A 262 -8.90 8.57 12.96
C LYS A 262 -8.28 9.97 12.88
N LEU A 263 -7.02 10.11 13.32
CA LEU A 263 -6.27 11.37 13.35
C LEU A 263 -5.23 11.42 12.23
N SER A 264 -4.88 12.63 11.78
CA SER A 264 -3.82 12.84 10.80
C SER A 264 -2.44 12.57 11.39
N ALA A 265 -1.79 11.48 11.02
CA ALA A 265 -0.40 11.20 11.40
C ALA A 265 0.54 12.28 10.88
N ALA A 266 0.33 12.83 9.68
CA ALA A 266 1.13 13.93 9.13
C ALA A 266 1.09 15.16 10.04
N TRP A 267 -0.08 15.52 10.54
CA TRP A 267 -0.25 16.65 11.45
C TRP A 267 0.47 16.39 12.79
N LEU A 268 0.31 15.19 13.36
CA LEU A 268 0.97 14.81 14.61
C LEU A 268 2.50 14.87 14.48
N ILE A 269 3.05 14.38 13.38
CA ILE A 269 4.48 14.43 13.08
C ILE A 269 4.96 15.89 13.02
N GLN A 270 4.27 16.74 12.25
CA GLN A 270 4.63 18.15 12.10
C GLN A 270 4.60 18.90 13.44
N HIS A 271 3.57 18.66 14.26
CA HIS A 271 3.41 19.32 15.56
C HIS A 271 4.26 18.68 16.69
N SER A 272 5.00 17.60 16.37
CA SER A 272 6.06 17.05 17.23
C SER A 272 7.46 17.59 16.90
N GLY A 273 7.55 18.59 16.01
CA GLY A 273 8.80 19.26 15.65
C GLY A 273 9.51 18.69 14.42
N PHE A 274 8.83 17.88 13.60
CA PHE A 274 9.38 17.35 12.35
C PHE A 274 8.78 18.07 11.15
N GLY A 275 9.56 18.94 10.52
CA GLY A 275 9.17 19.62 9.29
C GLY A 275 9.48 18.79 8.02
N LEU A 276 9.01 19.30 6.88
CA LEU A 276 9.42 18.79 5.57
C LEU A 276 10.95 18.78 5.45
N GLY A 277 11.51 17.70 4.90
CA GLY A 277 12.95 17.56 4.70
C GLY A 277 13.76 17.34 5.97
N TYR A 278 13.13 17.12 7.14
CA TYR A 278 13.86 16.85 8.39
C TYR A 278 14.79 15.65 8.25
N ARG A 279 16.01 15.77 8.81
CA ARG A 279 17.02 14.71 8.83
C ARG A 279 17.70 14.66 10.19
N ILE A 280 18.05 13.47 10.63
CA ILE A 280 19.02 13.33 11.73
C ILE A 280 20.38 13.79 11.19
N PRO A 281 21.16 14.62 11.95
CA PRO A 281 22.49 15.05 11.53
C PRO A 281 23.37 13.86 11.15
N GLY A 282 23.97 13.89 9.94
CA GLY A 282 24.81 12.82 9.42
C GLY A 282 24.06 11.68 8.70
N SER A 283 22.73 11.59 8.82
CA SER A 283 21.92 10.55 8.14
C SER A 283 21.62 10.89 6.68
N ASN A 284 21.57 9.87 5.84
CA ASN A 284 21.07 9.94 4.45
C ASN A 284 19.58 9.59 4.32
N ALA A 285 18.93 9.15 5.41
CA ALA A 285 17.49 9.07 5.50
C ALA A 285 16.91 10.41 5.97
N GLY A 286 15.73 10.77 5.47
CA GLY A 286 15.05 12.00 5.87
C GLY A 286 13.57 11.99 5.49
N LEU A 287 12.80 12.89 6.12
CA LEU A 287 11.45 13.15 5.66
C LEU A 287 11.46 13.76 4.25
N SER A 288 10.46 13.41 3.46
CA SER A 288 10.26 14.03 2.14
C SER A 288 10.12 15.55 2.26
N SER A 289 10.66 16.27 1.28
CA SER A 289 10.45 17.71 1.17
C SER A 289 9.05 18.09 0.70
N LYS A 290 8.23 17.07 0.33
CA LYS A 290 6.87 17.24 -0.19
C LYS A 290 5.79 16.69 0.75
N HIS A 291 6.14 15.74 1.62
CA HIS A 291 5.16 15.09 2.50
C HIS A 291 5.80 14.51 3.76
N THR A 292 5.40 15.00 4.93
CA THR A 292 5.99 14.61 6.23
C THR A 292 5.70 13.17 6.66
N LEU A 293 4.74 12.47 6.04
CA LEU A 293 4.52 11.04 6.28
C LEU A 293 5.53 10.14 5.56
N ALA A 294 6.25 10.64 4.56
CA ALA A 294 7.17 9.82 3.79
C ALA A 294 8.60 9.94 4.32
N ILE A 295 9.19 8.82 4.73
CA ILE A 295 10.63 8.71 4.96
C ILE A 295 11.27 8.32 3.64
N THR A 296 12.29 9.05 3.22
CA THR A 296 12.92 8.92 1.90
C THR A 296 14.43 8.64 2.02
N ASN A 297 14.94 7.87 1.09
CA ASN A 297 16.38 7.73 0.85
C ASN A 297 16.85 8.94 0.03
N ARG A 298 17.60 9.83 0.67
CA ARG A 298 18.13 11.06 0.05
C ARG A 298 19.39 10.83 -0.79
N GLY A 299 19.86 9.60 -0.86
CA GLY A 299 21.05 9.14 -1.57
C GLY A 299 22.01 8.41 -0.65
N GLY A 300 22.09 7.08 -0.77
CA GLY A 300 22.97 6.23 0.04
C GLY A 300 22.51 6.00 1.49
N ALA A 301 21.21 6.13 1.78
CA ALA A 301 20.69 5.77 3.08
C ALA A 301 20.76 4.26 3.33
N SER A 302 21.09 3.86 4.55
CA SER A 302 20.94 2.49 5.04
C SER A 302 19.50 2.23 5.53
N ALA A 303 19.13 0.97 5.67
CA ALA A 303 17.87 0.58 6.27
C ALA A 303 17.84 0.94 7.77
N THR A 304 18.96 0.82 8.44
CA THR A 304 19.14 1.25 9.84
C THR A 304 18.81 2.74 10.01
N GLU A 305 19.35 3.64 9.17
CA GLU A 305 19.03 5.07 9.22
C GLU A 305 17.53 5.37 9.04
N VAL A 306 16.84 4.59 8.19
CA VAL A 306 15.38 4.70 7.97
C VAL A 306 14.63 4.34 9.25
N VAL A 307 14.98 3.22 9.88
CA VAL A 307 14.31 2.73 11.10
C VAL A 307 14.61 3.62 12.30
N GLU A 308 15.84 4.13 12.44
CA GLU A 308 16.21 5.10 13.47
C GLU A 308 15.38 6.39 13.37
N LEU A 309 15.22 6.93 12.16
CA LEU A 309 14.38 8.11 11.97
C LEU A 309 12.90 7.81 12.29
N ALA A 310 12.41 6.65 11.91
CA ALA A 310 11.06 6.22 12.23
C ALA A 310 10.83 6.09 13.74
N ALA A 311 11.77 5.46 14.46
CA ALA A 311 11.73 5.31 15.92
C ALA A 311 11.77 6.66 16.65
N LEU A 312 12.62 7.59 16.18
CA LEU A 312 12.68 8.95 16.72
C LEU A 312 11.34 9.69 16.57
N ILE A 313 10.70 9.56 15.41
CA ILE A 313 9.38 10.15 15.14
C ILE A 313 8.34 9.55 16.07
N GLN A 314 8.28 8.20 16.16
CA GLN A 314 7.35 7.49 17.04
C GLN A 314 7.49 7.96 18.49
N GLN A 315 8.72 7.97 19.00
CA GLN A 315 9.00 8.40 20.39
C GLN A 315 8.57 9.85 20.63
N ARG A 316 8.87 10.75 19.70
CA ARG A 316 8.54 12.17 19.86
C ARG A 316 7.01 12.40 19.82
N VAL A 317 6.29 11.73 18.91
CA VAL A 317 4.82 11.81 18.82
C VAL A 317 4.19 11.22 20.08
N ALA A 318 4.68 10.07 20.56
CA ALA A 318 4.20 9.45 21.79
C ALA A 318 4.41 10.37 23.01
N ASN A 319 5.58 11.00 23.13
CA ASN A 319 5.88 11.94 24.23
C ASN A 319 5.04 13.22 24.17
N THR A 320 4.70 13.70 22.96
CA THR A 320 3.96 14.97 22.79
C THR A 320 2.45 14.77 22.93
N PHE A 321 1.91 13.67 22.39
CA PHE A 321 0.46 13.47 22.26
C PHE A 321 -0.07 12.22 22.97
N GLY A 322 0.79 11.35 23.51
CA GLY A 322 0.38 10.06 24.06
C GLY A 322 -0.15 9.07 23.00
N ILE A 323 0.22 9.27 21.72
CA ILE A 323 -0.23 8.47 20.59
C ILE A 323 0.95 7.71 19.99
N ASN A 324 0.80 6.39 19.86
CA ASN A 324 1.77 5.55 19.17
C ASN A 324 1.45 5.49 17.68
N LEU A 325 2.40 5.87 16.83
CA LEU A 325 2.32 5.68 15.39
C LEU A 325 2.73 4.25 15.03
N ILE A 326 1.99 3.64 14.10
CA ILE A 326 2.28 2.28 13.63
C ILE A 326 2.87 2.38 12.22
N PRO A 327 4.07 1.79 11.97
CA PRO A 327 4.63 1.71 10.63
C PRO A 327 3.69 0.96 9.68
N GLU A 328 3.51 1.47 8.47
CA GLU A 328 2.76 0.81 7.41
C GLU A 328 3.62 -0.21 6.65
N PRO A 329 4.91 0.08 6.35
CA PRO A 329 5.81 -0.89 5.73
C PRO A 329 6.13 -2.07 6.67
N ASN A 330 6.33 -3.24 6.08
CA ASN A 330 6.89 -4.39 6.80
C ASN A 330 8.40 -4.20 6.96
N LEU A 331 8.88 -4.38 8.19
CA LEU A 331 10.30 -4.38 8.52
C LEU A 331 10.79 -5.83 8.50
N ILE A 332 11.80 -6.13 7.69
CA ILE A 332 12.31 -7.49 7.46
C ILE A 332 13.75 -7.58 7.96
N GLY A 333 14.03 -8.55 8.86
CA GLY A 333 15.37 -8.78 9.39
C GLY A 333 15.82 -7.82 10.49
N PHE A 334 14.87 -7.13 11.17
CA PHE A 334 15.13 -6.22 12.29
C PHE A 334 14.77 -6.85 13.63
#